data_7da6a292a2a460ab953bbd35fb5598f1
#
_entry.id   7da6a292a2a460ab953bbd35fb5598f1
#
_cell.length_a   1.000
_cell.length_b   1.000
_cell.length_c   1.000
_cell.angle_alpha   90.00
_cell.angle_beta   90.00
_cell.angle_gamma   90.00
#
_symmetry.space_group_name_H-M   'P 1'
#
loop_
_entity.id
_entity.type
_entity.pdbx_description
1 polymer ?
#
loop_
_entity_poly.entity_id
_entity_poly.type
_entity_poly.pdbx_seq_one_letter_code
_entity_poly.pdbx_strand_id
1 'polypeptide(L)'
;MEKFIKYLKVSYDGLEEMENDIFYDISCFFKGRSKDFVVNILDKCSLYPNFGIPILVNKSLITMDQNDTISMHDLIQQMGMEIAR
;
A
#
# COMPACT_ATOMS: atom_id res chain seq x y z
N MET A 1 14.28 12.37 -9.89
CA MET A 1 13.49 12.32 -8.64
C MET A 1 12.11 12.90 -8.81
N GLU A 2 12.00 14.09 -9.38
CA GLU A 2 10.68 14.71 -9.59
C GLU A 2 9.76 13.87 -10.47
N LYS A 3 10.28 13.28 -11.54
CA LYS A 3 9.49 12.43 -12.42
C LYS A 3 8.97 11.20 -11.70
N PHE A 4 9.79 10.59 -10.86
CA PHE A 4 9.42 9.40 -10.10
C PHE A 4 8.28 9.72 -9.12
N ILE A 5 8.42 10.81 -8.37
CA ILE A 5 7.41 11.23 -7.40
C ILE A 5 6.11 11.58 -8.11
N LYS A 6 6.18 12.24 -9.25
CA LYS A 6 5.01 12.60 -10.03
C LYS A 6 4.23 11.37 -10.50
N TYR A 7 4.93 10.33 -10.96
CA TYR A 7 4.30 9.07 -11.35
C TYR A 7 3.62 8.40 -10.17
N LEU A 8 4.28 8.36 -9.02
CA LEU A 8 3.71 7.76 -7.84
C LEU A 8 2.45 8.50 -7.38
N LYS A 9 2.49 9.82 -7.44
CA LYS A 9 1.33 10.62 -7.06
C LYS A 9 0.15 10.38 -7.98
N VAL A 10 0.39 10.23 -9.29
CA VAL A 10 -0.68 9.92 -10.24
C VAL A 10 -1.29 8.56 -9.90
N SER A 11 -0.47 7.56 -9.61
CA SER A 11 -0.96 6.24 -9.21
C SER A 11 -1.76 6.32 -7.91
N TYR A 12 -1.25 7.07 -6.95
CA TYR A 12 -1.91 7.26 -5.66
C TYR A 12 -3.26 7.99 -5.82
N ASP A 13 -3.30 9.04 -6.64
CA ASP A 13 -4.52 9.83 -6.85
C ASP A 13 -5.63 9.01 -7.49
N GLY A 14 -5.30 7.89 -8.13
CA GLY A 14 -6.29 6.99 -8.69
C GLY A 14 -6.88 6.02 -7.70
N LEU A 15 -6.45 6.06 -6.43
CA LEU A 15 -6.98 5.16 -5.40
C LEU A 15 -8.31 5.65 -4.86
N GLU A 16 -9.19 4.71 -4.58
CA GLU A 16 -10.40 5.00 -3.83
C GLU A 16 -10.07 5.08 -2.33
N GLU A 17 -11.03 5.57 -1.55
CA GLU A 17 -10.82 5.81 -0.13
C GLU A 17 -10.35 4.56 0.62
N MET A 18 -10.98 3.41 0.34
CA MET A 18 -10.60 2.15 0.97
C MET A 18 -9.16 1.75 0.64
N GLU A 19 -8.78 1.85 -0.64
CA GLU A 19 -7.44 1.52 -1.07
C GLU A 19 -6.42 2.46 -0.47
N ASN A 20 -6.78 3.72 -0.35
CA ASN A 20 -5.95 4.73 0.28
C ASN A 20 -5.70 4.41 1.74
N ASP A 21 -6.73 4.00 2.47
CA ASP A 21 -6.61 3.60 3.87
C ASP A 21 -5.69 2.39 4.03
N ILE A 22 -5.85 1.40 3.15
CA ILE A 22 -4.99 0.21 3.17
C ILE A 22 -3.54 0.60 2.86
N PHE A 23 -3.34 1.44 1.86
CA PHE A 23 -2.01 1.92 1.50
C PHE A 23 -1.34 2.66 2.67
N TYR A 24 -2.08 3.52 3.33
CA TYR A 24 -1.56 4.24 4.49
C TYR A 24 -1.15 3.29 5.61
N ASP A 25 -2.00 2.33 5.94
CA ASP A 25 -1.72 1.36 6.99
C ASP A 25 -0.49 0.52 6.67
N ILE A 26 -0.34 0.10 5.41
CA ILE A 26 0.84 -0.65 4.99
C ILE A 26 2.09 0.21 5.10
N SER A 27 2.00 1.46 4.69
CA SER A 27 3.14 2.39 4.77
C SER A 27 3.62 2.60 6.20
N CYS A 28 2.68 2.71 7.13
CA CYS A 28 2.99 3.05 8.52
C CYS A 28 3.34 1.83 9.37
N PHE A 29 2.68 0.68 9.13
CA PHE A 29 2.73 -0.42 10.08
C PHE A 29 3.11 -1.76 9.49
N PHE A 30 2.83 -2.01 8.22
CA PHE A 30 2.83 -3.37 7.69
C PHE A 30 3.89 -3.66 6.66
N LYS A 31 4.73 -2.72 6.33
CA LYS A 31 5.86 -2.99 5.43
C LYS A 31 6.75 -4.06 6.05
N GLY A 32 7.04 -5.11 5.30
CA GLY A 32 7.86 -6.22 5.77
C GLY A 32 7.07 -7.31 6.49
N ARG A 33 5.75 -7.18 6.56
CA ARG A 33 4.90 -8.19 7.19
C ARG A 33 4.31 -9.12 6.14
N SER A 34 3.91 -10.32 6.58
CA SER A 34 3.29 -11.27 5.68
C SER A 34 1.90 -10.80 5.27
N LYS A 35 1.50 -11.17 4.05
CA LYS A 35 0.18 -10.84 3.53
C LYS A 35 -0.92 -11.36 4.46
N ASP A 36 -0.79 -12.59 4.95
CA ASP A 36 -1.82 -13.19 5.79
C ASP A 36 -2.01 -12.40 7.08
N PHE A 37 -0.92 -11.94 7.69
CA PHE A 37 -0.98 -11.12 8.89
C PHE A 37 -1.72 -9.81 8.62
N VAL A 38 -1.38 -9.16 7.52
CA VAL A 38 -1.96 -7.87 7.14
C VAL A 38 -3.44 -8.02 6.81
N VAL A 39 -3.79 -9.05 6.04
CA VAL A 39 -5.18 -9.33 5.67
C VAL A 39 -6.03 -9.55 6.93
N ASN A 40 -5.51 -10.31 7.89
CA ASN A 40 -6.21 -10.57 9.14
C ASN A 40 -6.56 -9.29 9.88
N ILE A 41 -5.59 -8.39 9.99
CA ILE A 41 -5.78 -7.15 10.73
C ILE A 41 -6.70 -6.20 9.98
N LEU A 42 -6.51 -6.04 8.67
CA LEU A 42 -7.31 -5.12 7.88
C LEU A 42 -8.76 -5.59 7.78
N ASP A 43 -9.00 -6.90 7.74
CA ASP A 43 -10.35 -7.45 7.77
C ASP A 43 -11.10 -7.01 9.04
N LYS A 44 -10.41 -7.03 10.17
CA LYS A 44 -11.01 -6.61 11.45
C LYS A 44 -11.30 -5.11 11.50
N CYS A 45 -10.65 -4.34 10.64
CA CYS A 45 -10.87 -2.90 10.55
C CYS A 45 -11.95 -2.53 9.53
N SER A 46 -12.69 -3.52 9.03
CA SER A 46 -13.73 -3.33 8.01
C SER A 46 -13.19 -2.80 6.68
N LEU A 47 -11.91 -3.01 6.43
CA LEU A 47 -11.32 -2.79 5.12
C LEU A 47 -11.38 -4.08 4.32
N TYR A 48 -11.28 -3.99 3.01
CA TYR A 48 -11.37 -5.16 2.14
C TYR A 48 -10.00 -5.46 1.51
N PRO A 49 -9.06 -6.03 2.29
CA PRO A 49 -7.69 -6.21 1.81
C PRO A 49 -7.57 -7.15 0.60
N ASN A 50 -8.48 -8.12 0.48
CA ASN A 50 -8.47 -9.03 -0.64
C ASN A 50 -8.76 -8.33 -1.98
N PHE A 51 -9.38 -7.16 -1.94
CA PHE A 51 -9.61 -6.34 -3.13
C PHE A 51 -8.56 -5.23 -3.24
N GLY A 52 -8.24 -4.59 -2.13
CA GLY A 52 -7.35 -3.42 -2.14
C GLY A 52 -5.90 -3.77 -2.39
N ILE A 53 -5.39 -4.85 -1.80
CA ILE A 53 -3.99 -5.24 -1.96
C ILE A 53 -3.65 -5.52 -3.43
N PRO A 54 -4.45 -6.32 -4.18
CA PRO A 54 -4.16 -6.52 -5.60
C PRO A 54 -4.17 -5.22 -6.41
N ILE A 55 -5.03 -4.28 -6.08
CA ILE A 55 -5.06 -2.99 -6.76
C ILE A 55 -3.78 -2.22 -6.50
N LEU A 56 -3.31 -2.21 -5.26
CA LEU A 56 -2.05 -1.54 -4.92
C LEU A 56 -0.85 -2.19 -5.62
N VAL A 57 -0.85 -3.51 -5.75
CA VAL A 57 0.19 -4.22 -6.49
C VAL A 57 0.15 -3.82 -7.97
N ASN A 58 -1.04 -3.79 -8.57
CA ASN A 58 -1.22 -3.42 -9.98
C ASN A 58 -0.75 -1.98 -10.25
N LYS A 59 -0.90 -1.10 -9.29
CA LYS A 59 -0.44 0.27 -9.42
C LYS A 59 1.04 0.45 -9.05
N SER A 60 1.72 -0.65 -8.75
CA SER A 60 3.14 -0.65 -8.37
C SER A 60 3.44 0.13 -7.10
N LEU A 61 2.45 0.30 -6.24
CA LEU A 61 2.63 0.99 -4.97
C LEU A 61 3.16 0.06 -3.90
N ILE A 62 2.86 -1.23 -3.98
CA ILE A 62 3.43 -2.25 -3.12
C ILE A 62 3.88 -3.44 -3.96
N THR A 63 4.74 -4.25 -3.39
CA THR A 63 5.21 -5.50 -4.01
C THR A 63 5.08 -6.64 -3.02
N MET A 64 5.08 -7.86 -3.53
CA MET A 64 5.14 -9.06 -2.70
C MET A 64 6.31 -9.92 -3.15
N ASP A 65 7.02 -10.47 -2.18
CA ASP A 65 8.11 -11.38 -2.48
C ASP A 65 7.60 -12.83 -2.55
N GLN A 66 8.53 -13.77 -2.70
CA GLN A 66 8.21 -15.19 -2.84
C GLN A 66 7.54 -15.78 -1.58
N ASN A 67 7.68 -15.13 -0.45
CA ASN A 67 7.11 -15.58 0.82
C ASN A 67 5.82 -14.84 1.15
N ASP A 68 5.21 -14.16 0.18
CA ASP A 68 4.02 -13.34 0.37
C ASP A 68 4.23 -12.25 1.44
N THR A 69 5.45 -11.74 1.53
CA THR A 69 5.75 -10.60 2.40
C THR A 69 5.52 -9.31 1.63
N ILE A 70 4.72 -8.42 2.22
CA ILE A 70 4.42 -7.13 1.60
C ILE A 70 5.61 -6.22 1.75
N SER A 71 6.00 -5.58 0.67
CA SER A 71 7.10 -4.64 0.67
C SER A 71 6.75 -3.41 -0.18
N MET A 72 7.52 -2.36 -0.02
CA MET A 72 7.38 -1.15 -0.83
C MET A 72 8.69 -0.39 -0.80
N HIS A 73 8.92 0.37 -1.85
CA HIS A 73 10.09 1.23 -1.94
C HIS A 73 10.04 2.30 -0.85
N ASP A 74 11.21 2.68 -0.32
CA ASP A 74 11.27 3.65 0.77
C ASP A 74 10.62 4.98 0.43
N LEU A 75 10.80 5.45 -0.82
CA LEU A 75 10.17 6.69 -1.25
C LEU A 75 8.65 6.58 -1.34
N ILE A 76 8.15 5.42 -1.74
CA ILE A 76 6.71 5.16 -1.78
C ILE A 76 6.16 5.12 -0.36
N GLN A 77 6.87 4.48 0.55
CA GLN A 77 6.48 4.42 1.95
C GLN A 77 6.41 5.84 2.54
N GLN A 78 7.42 6.64 2.30
CA GLN A 78 7.45 8.01 2.78
C GLN A 78 6.29 8.83 2.23
N MET A 79 6.01 8.68 0.93
CA MET A 79 4.87 9.34 0.30
C MET A 79 3.56 8.93 0.97
N GLY A 80 3.38 7.63 1.22
CA GLY A 80 2.17 7.14 1.87
C GLY A 80 1.99 7.70 3.26
N MET A 81 3.06 7.80 4.04
CA MET A 81 3.01 8.35 5.39
C MET A 81 2.67 9.84 5.40
N GLU A 82 3.10 10.58 4.38
CA GLU A 82 2.91 12.03 4.31
C GLU A 82 1.63 12.44 3.62
N ILE A 83 1.29 11.76 2.53
CA ILE A 83 0.18 12.18 1.66
C ILE A 83 -1.14 11.53 2.06
N ALA A 84 -1.09 10.28 2.52
CA ALA A 84 -2.31 9.53 2.84
C ALA A 84 -2.96 9.95 4.16
N ARG A 85 -2.35 10.88 4.84
CA ARG A 85 -2.98 11.42 6.05
C ARG A 85 -4.33 12.05 5.69
#